data_6a45a0d40039eaf115c128c14ebec7ff
#
_entry.id   6a45a0d40039eaf115c128c14ebec7ff
#
_cell.length_a   1.000
_cell.length_b   1.000
_cell.length_c   1.000
_cell.angle_alpha   90.00
_cell.angle_beta   90.00
_cell.angle_gamma   90.00
#
_symmetry.space_group_name_H-M   'P 1'
#
loop_
_entity.id
_entity.type
_entity.pdbx_description
1 polymer ?
#
loop_
_entity_poly.entity_id
_entity_poly.type
_entity_poly.pdbx_seq_one_letter_code
_entity_poly.pdbx_strand_id
1 'polypeptide(L)'
;MSEGIHKGQHLHHIIVTNELSVSRSTLYRYVKKGYMDVAPIDFPRMVKFKPRKSHDLPPIPSKDKIGHHYSDFLEILHSGDYHYWLEMDTVIGRIGGKVLLTFNVSSCNFIFARLLDNKSTAQVVEHLNRIKLDLLKNKLSFSSLFPIMLTDNGGEFADISSIESDDENHCQLFFCEPNRPDQKARIEKNHTLIRDYFPKGTSFDEYTQEDINLAVSHLNGVKRQSLNNKSAYEYFTFMFGEAAAKALGIHYIEPNNVIQSPILFKK
;
A
#
# COMPACT_ATOMS: atom_id res chain seq x y z
N MET A 1 -3.31 26.67 -1.99
CA MET A 1 -3.38 25.75 -3.16
C MET A 1 -2.01 25.49 -3.77
N SER A 2 -1.25 26.51 -4.18
CA SER A 2 0.12 26.31 -4.73
C SER A 2 1.02 25.56 -3.76
N GLU A 3 0.98 25.88 -2.47
CA GLU A 3 1.70 25.16 -1.42
C GLU A 3 1.40 23.65 -1.41
N GLY A 4 0.12 23.27 -1.52
CA GLY A 4 -0.26 21.85 -1.59
C GLY A 4 0.33 21.14 -2.82
N ILE A 5 0.35 21.82 -3.98
CA ILE A 5 0.96 21.28 -5.21
C ILE A 5 2.48 21.10 -5.02
N HIS A 6 3.17 22.07 -4.39
CA HIS A 6 4.61 21.95 -4.10
C HIS A 6 4.92 20.83 -3.07
N LYS A 7 3.97 20.50 -2.18
CA LYS A 7 4.04 19.29 -1.33
C LYS A 7 3.78 17.99 -2.09
N GLY A 8 3.50 18.05 -3.40
CA GLY A 8 3.16 16.92 -4.24
C GLY A 8 1.72 16.40 -4.05
N GLN A 9 0.86 17.11 -3.33
CA GLN A 9 -0.52 16.71 -3.09
C GLN A 9 -1.31 16.62 -4.39
N HIS A 10 -2.10 15.58 -4.55
CA HIS A 10 -3.00 15.42 -5.69
C HIS A 10 -4.15 16.45 -5.63
N LEU A 11 -4.54 17.01 -6.77
CA LEU A 11 -5.56 18.06 -6.85
C LEU A 11 -6.88 17.68 -6.16
N HIS A 12 -7.30 16.43 -6.22
CA HIS A 12 -8.52 15.99 -5.54
C HIS A 12 -8.40 16.14 -4.01
N HIS A 13 -7.26 15.76 -3.45
CA HIS A 13 -6.99 15.93 -2.02
C HIS A 13 -7.04 17.41 -1.62
N ILE A 14 -6.38 18.28 -2.39
CA ILE A 14 -6.38 19.75 -2.15
C ILE A 14 -7.80 20.33 -2.19
N ILE A 15 -8.60 19.95 -3.21
CA ILE A 15 -9.97 20.43 -3.37
C ILE A 15 -10.82 20.05 -2.16
N VAL A 16 -10.79 18.78 -1.77
CA VAL A 16 -11.63 18.25 -0.69
C VAL A 16 -11.20 18.80 0.67
N THR A 17 -9.89 18.84 0.93
CA THR A 17 -9.35 19.31 2.22
C THR A 17 -9.62 20.78 2.46
N ASN A 18 -9.60 21.62 1.39
CA ASN A 18 -9.82 23.06 1.51
C ASN A 18 -11.23 23.50 1.07
N GLU A 19 -12.15 22.55 0.90
CA GLU A 19 -13.55 22.78 0.53
C GLU A 19 -13.73 23.71 -0.69
N LEU A 20 -12.86 23.55 -1.68
CA LEU A 20 -12.86 24.42 -2.85
C LEU A 20 -14.01 24.09 -3.79
N SER A 21 -14.78 25.11 -4.19
CA SER A 21 -15.90 25.00 -5.14
C SER A 21 -15.49 24.93 -6.61
N VAL A 22 -14.29 24.37 -6.92
CA VAL A 22 -13.74 24.29 -8.26
C VAL A 22 -13.47 22.84 -8.69
N SER A 23 -13.65 22.53 -9.96
CA SER A 23 -13.33 21.22 -10.49
C SER A 23 -11.82 21.03 -10.72
N ARG A 24 -11.34 19.78 -10.72
CA ARG A 24 -9.96 19.45 -11.11
C ARG A 24 -9.61 20.01 -12.49
N SER A 25 -10.52 19.91 -13.46
CA SER A 25 -10.33 20.42 -14.81
C SER A 25 -10.15 21.94 -14.84
N THR A 26 -10.87 22.65 -13.99
CA THR A 26 -10.73 24.11 -13.83
C THR A 26 -9.35 24.47 -13.29
N LEU A 27 -8.86 23.73 -12.30
CA LEU A 27 -7.51 23.96 -11.74
C LEU A 27 -6.41 23.71 -12.76
N TYR A 28 -6.47 22.61 -13.51
CA TYR A 28 -5.52 22.36 -14.61
C TYR A 28 -5.52 23.49 -15.64
N ARG A 29 -6.70 24.04 -15.95
CA ARG A 29 -6.83 25.17 -16.87
C ARG A 29 -6.19 26.44 -16.29
N TYR A 30 -6.35 26.70 -14.98
CA TYR A 30 -5.75 27.87 -14.30
C TYR A 30 -4.23 27.78 -14.32
N VAL A 31 -3.66 26.63 -13.99
CA VAL A 31 -2.22 26.40 -14.08
C VAL A 31 -1.71 26.57 -15.51
N LYS A 32 -2.40 25.97 -16.51
CA LYS A 32 -2.01 26.11 -17.92
C LYS A 32 -2.06 27.56 -18.43
N LYS A 33 -2.95 28.40 -17.86
CA LYS A 33 -3.07 29.81 -18.17
C LYS A 33 -2.15 30.73 -17.37
N GLY A 34 -1.36 30.18 -16.46
CA GLY A 34 -0.46 30.97 -15.60
C GLY A 34 -1.17 31.79 -14.50
N TYR A 35 -2.39 31.41 -14.12
CA TYR A 35 -3.14 32.11 -13.06
C TYR A 35 -2.71 31.70 -11.65
N MET A 36 -1.78 30.78 -11.54
CA MET A 36 -1.28 30.25 -10.28
C MET A 36 0.26 30.21 -10.35
N ASP A 37 0.89 30.36 -9.20
CA ASP A 37 2.35 30.26 -9.04
C ASP A 37 2.78 28.77 -8.98
N VAL A 38 2.43 28.02 -10.02
CA VAL A 38 2.81 26.62 -10.25
C VAL A 38 2.81 26.35 -11.73
N ALA A 39 3.71 25.46 -12.18
CA ALA A 39 3.81 25.03 -13.56
C ALA A 39 3.25 23.60 -13.72
N PRO A 40 2.90 23.17 -14.96
CA PRO A 40 2.44 21.80 -15.20
C PRO A 40 3.42 20.70 -14.72
N ILE A 41 4.72 21.00 -14.68
CA ILE A 41 5.76 20.06 -14.22
C ILE A 41 5.72 19.79 -12.71
N ASP A 42 5.10 20.69 -11.93
CA ASP A 42 4.97 20.55 -10.47
C ASP A 42 3.92 19.51 -10.07
N PHE A 43 3.12 19.05 -11.05
CA PHE A 43 2.16 17.99 -10.80
C PHE A 43 2.79 16.60 -10.81
N PRO A 44 2.44 15.72 -9.85
CA PRO A 44 2.85 14.32 -9.92
C PRO A 44 2.38 13.68 -11.24
N ARG A 45 3.25 12.90 -11.87
CA ARG A 45 2.93 12.07 -13.06
C ARG A 45 2.56 12.81 -14.35
N MET A 46 2.87 14.08 -14.48
CA MET A 46 2.69 14.80 -15.76
C MET A 46 3.65 14.30 -16.85
N VAL A 47 4.82 13.81 -16.47
CA VAL A 47 5.78 13.20 -17.40
C VAL A 47 5.54 11.70 -17.47
N LYS A 48 5.17 11.20 -18.65
CA LYS A 48 5.03 9.75 -18.90
C LYS A 48 6.33 9.22 -19.51
N PHE A 49 7.01 8.32 -18.80
CA PHE A 49 8.14 7.57 -19.36
C PHE A 49 7.62 6.36 -20.12
N LYS A 50 8.24 6.06 -21.30
CA LYS A 50 8.00 4.79 -21.99
C LYS A 50 8.38 3.63 -21.05
N PRO A 51 7.48 2.64 -20.81
CA PRO A 51 7.86 1.47 -20.05
C PRO A 51 8.99 0.75 -20.76
N ARG A 52 10.08 0.41 -20.03
CA ARG A 52 11.10 -0.52 -20.53
C ARG A 52 10.45 -1.90 -20.64
N LYS A 53 10.73 -2.63 -21.74
CA LYS A 53 10.38 -4.05 -21.84
C LYS A 53 11.03 -4.78 -20.68
N SER A 54 10.26 -5.38 -19.81
CA SER A 54 10.75 -6.33 -18.82
C SER A 54 11.06 -7.64 -19.54
N HIS A 55 12.22 -8.23 -19.28
CA HIS A 55 12.41 -9.64 -19.58
C HIS A 55 11.74 -10.40 -18.44
N ASP A 56 10.61 -10.99 -18.74
CA ASP A 56 9.90 -11.86 -17.79
C ASP A 56 10.76 -13.09 -17.54
N LEU A 57 11.18 -13.26 -16.30
CA LEU A 57 11.75 -14.53 -15.86
C LEU A 57 10.61 -15.56 -15.86
N PRO A 58 10.88 -16.83 -16.29
CA PRO A 58 9.86 -17.86 -16.28
C PRO A 58 9.32 -18.03 -14.84
N PRO A 59 8.00 -18.23 -14.69
CA PRO A 59 7.41 -18.43 -13.37
C PRO A 59 8.04 -19.69 -12.73
N ILE A 60 8.44 -19.56 -11.47
CA ILE A 60 8.91 -20.70 -10.67
C ILE A 60 7.73 -21.67 -10.54
N PRO A 61 7.87 -22.98 -10.88
CA PRO A 61 6.81 -23.97 -10.75
C PRO A 61 6.30 -23.99 -9.30
N SER A 62 5.03 -23.69 -9.08
CA SER A 62 4.43 -23.75 -7.76
C SER A 62 4.37 -25.20 -7.30
N LYS A 63 5.06 -25.54 -6.22
CA LYS A 63 4.81 -26.76 -5.45
C LYS A 63 3.38 -26.68 -4.93
N ASP A 64 2.69 -27.81 -4.96
CA ASP A 64 1.30 -28.05 -4.55
C ASP A 64 0.72 -27.05 -3.55
N LYS A 65 -0.05 -26.08 -4.08
CA LYS A 65 -0.81 -25.11 -3.30
C LYS A 65 -2.28 -25.54 -3.24
N ILE A 66 -2.50 -26.83 -2.95
CA ILE A 66 -3.86 -27.40 -2.86
C ILE A 66 -4.63 -26.66 -1.75
N GLY A 67 -5.80 -26.11 -2.08
CA GLY A 67 -6.63 -25.32 -1.15
C GLY A 67 -6.21 -23.86 -1.00
N HIS A 68 -5.20 -23.38 -1.78
CA HIS A 68 -4.71 -22.01 -1.73
C HIS A 68 -4.77 -21.30 -3.10
N HIS A 69 -5.51 -21.86 -4.05
CA HIS A 69 -5.67 -21.25 -5.37
C HIS A 69 -6.61 -20.06 -5.35
N TYR A 70 -6.56 -19.25 -6.38
CA TYR A 70 -7.49 -18.13 -6.53
C TYR A 70 -8.95 -18.55 -6.63
N SER A 71 -9.23 -19.77 -7.18
CA SER A 71 -10.56 -20.38 -7.17
C SER A 71 -11.08 -20.59 -5.75
N ASP A 72 -10.23 -21.14 -4.86
CA ASP A 72 -10.59 -21.41 -3.47
C ASP A 72 -10.87 -20.08 -2.71
N PHE A 73 -10.07 -19.04 -3.00
CA PHE A 73 -10.31 -17.68 -2.50
C PHE A 73 -11.69 -17.15 -2.93
N LEU A 74 -12.08 -17.35 -4.19
CA LEU A 74 -13.39 -16.91 -4.68
C LEU A 74 -14.53 -17.68 -4.02
N GLU A 75 -14.38 -18.97 -3.77
CA GLU A 75 -15.37 -19.77 -3.08
C GLU A 75 -15.65 -19.25 -1.66
N ILE A 76 -14.58 -18.91 -0.91
CA ILE A 76 -14.69 -18.32 0.42
C ILE A 76 -15.35 -16.93 0.38
N LEU A 77 -15.04 -16.10 -0.60
CA LEU A 77 -15.73 -14.81 -0.74
C LEU A 77 -17.22 -14.97 -1.10
N HIS A 78 -17.56 -15.99 -1.88
CA HIS A 78 -18.95 -16.27 -2.25
C HIS A 78 -19.77 -16.85 -1.09
N SER A 79 -19.15 -17.46 -0.06
CA SER A 79 -19.87 -17.88 1.15
C SER A 79 -20.52 -16.71 1.89
N GLY A 80 -20.00 -15.50 1.69
CA GLY A 80 -20.50 -14.27 2.32
C GLY A 80 -20.00 -14.03 3.74
N ASP A 81 -19.14 -14.91 4.26
CA ASP A 81 -18.60 -14.79 5.62
C ASP A 81 -17.55 -13.68 5.73
N TYR A 82 -16.92 -13.33 4.59
CA TYR A 82 -15.85 -12.35 4.54
C TYR A 82 -16.12 -11.28 3.47
N HIS A 83 -15.98 -10.02 3.86
CA HIS A 83 -16.25 -8.86 3.00
C HIS A 83 -14.98 -8.09 2.60
N TYR A 84 -13.84 -8.47 3.13
CA TYR A 84 -12.53 -7.89 2.82
C TYR A 84 -11.41 -8.90 3.03
N TRP A 85 -10.27 -8.60 2.48
CA TRP A 85 -9.04 -9.40 2.59
C TRP A 85 -7.83 -8.51 2.65
N LEU A 86 -6.70 -9.05 3.05
CA LEU A 86 -5.41 -8.39 3.05
C LEU A 86 -4.62 -8.81 1.80
N GLU A 87 -4.32 -7.88 0.91
CA GLU A 87 -3.42 -8.12 -0.21
C GLU A 87 -1.97 -7.93 0.26
N MET A 88 -1.07 -8.85 -0.11
CA MET A 88 0.37 -8.75 0.15
C MET A 88 1.15 -8.71 -1.16
N ASP A 89 2.23 -7.93 -1.18
CA ASP A 89 3.15 -7.86 -2.31
C ASP A 89 4.49 -7.26 -1.89
N THR A 90 5.52 -7.39 -2.73
CA THR A 90 6.82 -6.79 -2.49
C THR A 90 7.12 -5.67 -3.48
N VAL A 91 7.67 -4.57 -2.99
CA VAL A 91 8.15 -3.46 -3.82
C VAL A 91 9.66 -3.44 -3.83
N ILE A 92 10.25 -3.76 -4.98
CA ILE A 92 11.69 -3.73 -5.19
C ILE A 92 12.12 -2.31 -5.55
N GLY A 93 13.09 -1.76 -4.82
CA GLY A 93 13.77 -0.51 -5.16
C GLY A 93 14.94 -0.80 -6.10
N ARG A 94 16.09 -1.08 -5.52
CA ARG A 94 17.31 -1.54 -6.19
C ARG A 94 17.40 -3.07 -6.13
N ILE A 95 17.84 -3.70 -7.21
CA ILE A 95 18.09 -5.15 -7.21
C ILE A 95 19.23 -5.49 -6.24
N GLY A 96 18.99 -6.44 -5.35
CA GLY A 96 19.95 -6.90 -4.33
C GLY A 96 20.04 -6.01 -3.09
N GLY A 97 19.24 -4.94 -2.99
CA GLY A 97 19.07 -4.12 -1.79
C GLY A 97 17.81 -4.50 -0.99
N LYS A 98 17.53 -3.68 0.04
CA LYS A 98 16.30 -3.79 0.83
C LYS A 98 15.06 -3.70 -0.03
N VAL A 99 13.98 -4.35 0.41
CA VAL A 99 12.68 -4.36 -0.26
C VAL A 99 11.56 -3.99 0.72
N LEU A 100 10.46 -3.48 0.20
CA LEU A 100 9.26 -3.26 1.02
C LEU A 100 8.33 -4.46 0.87
N LEU A 101 7.93 -5.07 1.98
CA LEU A 101 6.76 -5.93 2.07
C LEU A 101 5.57 -5.02 2.36
N THR A 102 4.62 -4.98 1.45
CA THR A 102 3.45 -4.10 1.51
C THR A 102 2.19 -4.88 1.72
N PHE A 103 1.28 -4.31 2.46
CA PHE A 103 -0.04 -4.86 2.78
C PHE A 103 -1.11 -3.85 2.44
N ASN A 104 -2.20 -4.29 1.83
CA ASN A 104 -3.34 -3.44 1.49
C ASN A 104 -4.65 -4.07 1.97
N VAL A 105 -5.40 -3.36 2.78
CA VAL A 105 -6.75 -3.77 3.21
C VAL A 105 -7.74 -3.44 2.10
N SER A 106 -8.35 -4.46 1.51
CA SER A 106 -9.14 -4.35 0.27
C SER A 106 -10.38 -3.46 0.41
N SER A 107 -11.01 -3.39 1.58
CA SER A 107 -12.23 -2.61 1.82
C SER A 107 -12.00 -1.10 1.83
N CYS A 108 -10.84 -0.64 2.29
CA CYS A 108 -10.56 0.78 2.49
C CYS A 108 -9.28 1.27 1.80
N ASN A 109 -8.56 0.40 1.10
CA ASN A 109 -7.25 0.69 0.50
C ASN A 109 -6.23 1.27 1.50
N PHE A 110 -6.36 0.88 2.79
CA PHE A 110 -5.39 1.20 3.81
C PHE A 110 -4.15 0.34 3.59
N ILE A 111 -2.99 0.97 3.62
CA ILE A 111 -1.72 0.30 3.39
C ILE A 111 -0.82 0.42 4.62
N PHE A 112 -0.08 -0.64 4.91
CA PHE A 112 1.07 -0.62 5.82
C PHE A 112 2.20 -1.42 5.20
N ALA A 113 3.43 -1.20 5.65
CA ALA A 113 4.59 -1.81 5.04
C ALA A 113 5.68 -2.15 6.05
N ARG A 114 6.52 -3.12 5.70
CA ARG A 114 7.74 -3.48 6.44
C ARG A 114 8.94 -3.41 5.51
N LEU A 115 10.03 -2.91 6.05
CA LEU A 115 11.31 -2.82 5.36
C LEU A 115 12.11 -4.10 5.63
N LEU A 116 12.27 -4.93 4.60
CA LEU A 116 13.00 -6.19 4.65
C LEU A 116 14.43 -5.98 4.16
N ASP A 117 15.39 -6.65 4.76
CA ASP A 117 16.79 -6.60 4.32
C ASP A 117 16.99 -7.26 2.95
N ASN A 118 16.17 -8.26 2.62
CA ASN A 118 16.17 -8.91 1.31
C ASN A 118 14.81 -9.54 0.99
N LYS A 119 14.63 -9.94 -0.27
CA LYS A 119 13.43 -10.63 -0.75
C LYS A 119 13.53 -12.15 -0.50
N SER A 120 13.35 -12.57 0.74
CA SER A 120 13.37 -13.99 1.11
C SER A 120 12.16 -14.39 1.96
N THR A 121 11.81 -15.67 1.93
CA THR A 121 10.72 -16.25 2.75
C THR A 121 10.95 -16.01 4.24
N ALA A 122 12.19 -16.22 4.71
CA ALA A 122 12.54 -16.02 6.11
C ALA A 122 12.26 -14.58 6.58
N GLN A 123 12.60 -13.57 5.77
CA GLN A 123 12.32 -12.17 6.08
C GLN A 123 10.81 -11.86 6.09
N VAL A 124 10.05 -12.42 5.16
CA VAL A 124 8.59 -12.26 5.14
C VAL A 124 7.97 -12.83 6.42
N VAL A 125 8.32 -14.06 6.79
CA VAL A 125 7.82 -14.72 8.02
C VAL A 125 8.23 -13.95 9.26
N GLU A 126 9.48 -13.53 9.37
CA GLU A 126 9.99 -12.76 10.51
C GLU A 126 9.19 -11.45 10.69
N HIS A 127 9.00 -10.69 9.62
CA HIS A 127 8.28 -9.41 9.71
C HIS A 127 6.78 -9.58 9.92
N LEU A 128 6.16 -10.64 9.40
CA LEU A 128 4.78 -11.01 9.75
C LEU A 128 4.63 -11.33 11.23
N ASN A 129 5.55 -12.13 11.79
CA ASN A 129 5.53 -12.44 13.22
C ASN A 129 5.72 -11.18 14.08
N ARG A 130 6.57 -10.25 13.68
CA ARG A 130 6.69 -8.94 14.34
C ARG A 130 5.37 -8.15 14.32
N ILE A 131 4.66 -8.13 13.18
CA ILE A 131 3.33 -7.49 13.08
C ILE A 131 2.34 -8.15 14.03
N LYS A 132 2.28 -9.49 14.06
CA LYS A 132 1.41 -10.26 14.96
C LYS A 132 1.70 -9.91 16.42
N LEU A 133 2.96 -9.87 16.81
CA LEU A 133 3.39 -9.49 18.18
C LEU A 133 3.02 -8.03 18.51
N ASP A 134 3.18 -7.08 17.58
CA ASP A 134 2.85 -5.68 17.82
C ASP A 134 1.33 -5.47 17.98
N LEU A 135 0.53 -6.22 17.24
CA LEU A 135 -0.91 -6.25 17.42
C LEU A 135 -1.30 -6.87 18.77
N LEU A 136 -0.70 -8.00 19.13
CA LEU A 136 -0.97 -8.71 20.39
C LEU A 136 -0.65 -7.85 21.62
N LYS A 137 0.44 -7.08 21.61
CA LYS A 137 0.76 -6.09 22.67
C LYS A 137 -0.37 -5.07 22.86
N ASN A 138 -1.14 -4.80 21.82
CA ASN A 138 -2.30 -3.91 21.85
C ASN A 138 -3.64 -4.68 22.05
N LYS A 139 -3.60 -5.94 22.42
CA LYS A 139 -4.75 -6.83 22.64
C LYS A 139 -5.59 -7.04 21.35
N LEU A 140 -4.90 -7.06 20.21
CA LEU A 140 -5.50 -7.28 18.89
C LEU A 140 -4.93 -8.57 18.30
N SER A 141 -5.77 -9.39 17.68
CA SER A 141 -5.36 -10.60 16.95
C SER A 141 -5.18 -10.28 15.46
N PHE A 142 -4.08 -10.73 14.86
CA PHE A 142 -3.85 -10.57 13.43
C PHE A 142 -4.90 -11.29 12.60
N SER A 143 -5.20 -12.55 12.93
CA SER A 143 -6.20 -13.38 12.23
C SER A 143 -7.62 -12.83 12.37
N SER A 144 -7.95 -12.20 13.49
CA SER A 144 -9.24 -11.52 13.68
C SER A 144 -9.37 -10.26 12.80
N LEU A 145 -8.27 -9.53 12.60
CA LEU A 145 -8.24 -8.36 11.72
C LEU A 145 -8.12 -8.74 10.25
N PHE A 146 -7.37 -9.79 9.94
CA PHE A 146 -7.01 -10.19 8.58
C PHE A 146 -7.16 -11.70 8.39
N PRO A 147 -8.38 -12.23 8.41
CA PRO A 147 -8.62 -13.68 8.33
C PRO A 147 -8.25 -14.26 6.97
N ILE A 148 -8.24 -13.46 5.91
CA ILE A 148 -7.91 -13.88 4.55
C ILE A 148 -6.81 -12.99 3.99
N MET A 149 -5.81 -13.62 3.39
CA MET A 149 -4.70 -12.97 2.70
C MET A 149 -4.62 -13.42 1.24
N LEU A 150 -4.27 -12.50 0.34
CA LEU A 150 -4.08 -12.75 -1.09
C LEU A 150 -2.72 -12.22 -1.52
N THR A 151 -1.92 -13.07 -2.20
CA THR A 151 -0.60 -12.69 -2.70
C THR A 151 -0.36 -13.22 -4.11
N ASP A 152 0.77 -12.88 -4.73
CA ASP A 152 1.22 -13.52 -5.96
C ASP A 152 1.97 -14.83 -5.68
N ASN A 153 2.46 -15.47 -6.76
CA ASN A 153 3.24 -16.70 -6.67
C ASN A 153 4.73 -16.45 -6.42
N GLY A 154 5.09 -15.34 -5.76
CA GLY A 154 6.48 -15.05 -5.41
C GLY A 154 7.08 -16.08 -4.46
N GLY A 155 8.34 -16.48 -4.69
CA GLY A 155 9.03 -17.44 -3.83
C GLY A 155 9.16 -17.00 -2.37
N GLU A 156 9.10 -15.71 -2.11
CA GLU A 156 9.11 -15.14 -0.76
C GLU A 156 7.88 -15.51 0.08
N PHE A 157 6.78 -15.94 -0.56
CA PHE A 157 5.54 -16.37 0.10
C PHE A 157 5.39 -17.91 0.15
N ALA A 158 6.46 -18.67 -0.10
CA ALA A 158 6.39 -20.12 -0.22
C ALA A 158 6.15 -20.86 1.10
N ASP A 159 6.46 -20.27 2.24
CA ASP A 159 6.22 -20.88 3.57
C ASP A 159 4.81 -20.53 4.07
N ILE A 160 3.82 -21.22 3.46
CA ILE A 160 2.40 -21.01 3.75
C ILE A 160 2.11 -21.24 5.22
N SER A 161 2.60 -22.35 5.78
CA SER A 161 2.31 -22.75 7.15
C SER A 161 2.76 -21.71 8.19
N SER A 162 3.94 -21.13 8.02
CA SER A 162 4.45 -20.09 8.91
C SER A 162 3.71 -18.75 8.72
N ILE A 163 3.26 -18.44 7.50
CA ILE A 163 2.49 -17.24 7.22
C ILE A 163 1.10 -17.33 7.85
N GLU A 164 0.42 -18.46 7.72
CA GLU A 164 -0.93 -18.69 8.23
C GLU A 164 -1.00 -18.89 9.75
N SER A 165 0.09 -19.35 10.38
CA SER A 165 0.11 -19.59 11.82
C SER A 165 -0.13 -18.28 12.60
N ASP A 166 -1.07 -18.30 13.54
CA ASP A 166 -1.30 -17.24 14.52
C ASP A 166 -1.63 -17.90 15.86
N ASP A 167 -1.37 -17.21 16.98
CA ASP A 167 -1.46 -17.80 18.31
C ASP A 167 -2.89 -18.27 18.70
N GLU A 168 -3.93 -17.64 18.13
CA GLU A 168 -5.32 -17.93 18.50
C GLU A 168 -6.15 -18.58 17.38
N ASN A 169 -5.87 -18.23 16.12
CA ASN A 169 -6.58 -18.71 14.94
C ASN A 169 -5.66 -18.75 13.73
N HIS A 170 -6.04 -19.48 12.70
CA HIS A 170 -5.33 -19.46 11.43
C HIS A 170 -5.94 -18.39 10.52
N CYS A 171 -5.08 -17.59 9.87
CA CYS A 171 -5.47 -16.83 8.70
C CYS A 171 -5.25 -17.69 7.44
N GLN A 172 -6.03 -17.48 6.42
CA GLN A 172 -5.94 -18.26 5.18
C GLN A 172 -5.21 -17.46 4.10
N LEU A 173 -4.19 -18.07 3.50
CA LEU A 173 -3.38 -17.47 2.44
C LEU A 173 -3.79 -18.03 1.07
N PHE A 174 -4.02 -17.16 0.11
CA PHE A 174 -4.35 -17.52 -1.27
C PHE A 174 -3.38 -16.87 -2.25
N PHE A 175 -3.23 -17.51 -3.41
CA PHE A 175 -2.34 -17.07 -4.47
C PHE A 175 -3.12 -16.68 -5.72
N CYS A 176 -2.79 -15.53 -6.29
CA CYS A 176 -3.27 -15.13 -7.60
C CYS A 176 -2.78 -16.10 -8.67
N GLU A 177 -3.50 -16.17 -9.77
CA GLU A 177 -3.01 -16.88 -10.96
C GLU A 177 -1.81 -16.15 -11.57
N PRO A 178 -0.88 -16.89 -12.18
CA PRO A 178 0.25 -16.28 -12.88
C PRO A 178 -0.20 -15.30 -13.97
N ASN A 179 0.48 -14.15 -14.06
CA ASN A 179 0.20 -13.10 -15.05
C ASN A 179 -1.22 -12.49 -15.00
N ARG A 180 -1.86 -12.50 -13.84
CA ARG A 180 -3.18 -11.90 -13.61
C ARG A 180 -3.11 -10.70 -12.64
N PRO A 181 -2.54 -9.56 -13.08
CA PRO A 181 -2.43 -8.36 -12.23
C PRO A 181 -3.80 -7.79 -11.82
N ASP A 182 -4.85 -8.06 -12.61
CA ASP A 182 -6.23 -7.67 -12.32
C ASP A 182 -6.74 -8.24 -10.97
N GLN A 183 -6.24 -9.40 -10.54
CA GLN A 183 -6.61 -10.04 -9.28
C GLN A 183 -6.10 -9.29 -8.04
N LYS A 184 -5.04 -8.45 -8.18
CA LYS A 184 -4.46 -7.61 -7.12
C LYS A 184 -4.44 -6.11 -7.50
N ALA A 185 -5.38 -5.63 -8.28
CA ALA A 185 -5.38 -4.27 -8.82
C ALA A 185 -5.33 -3.16 -7.74
N ARG A 186 -5.79 -3.43 -6.51
CA ARG A 186 -5.80 -2.45 -5.42
C ARG A 186 -4.40 -2.18 -4.88
N ILE A 187 -3.65 -3.23 -4.55
CA ILE A 187 -2.28 -3.07 -4.04
C ILE A 187 -1.36 -2.50 -5.13
N GLU A 188 -1.52 -2.89 -6.39
CA GLU A 188 -0.77 -2.32 -7.52
C GLU A 188 -1.02 -0.81 -7.68
N LYS A 189 -2.27 -0.38 -7.50
CA LYS A 189 -2.60 1.04 -7.50
C LYS A 189 -1.93 1.77 -6.33
N ASN A 190 -1.88 1.18 -5.15
CA ASN A 190 -1.19 1.74 -4.01
C ASN A 190 0.34 1.75 -4.22
N HIS A 191 0.92 0.77 -4.89
CA HIS A 191 2.33 0.81 -5.30
C HIS A 191 2.63 2.01 -6.19
N THR A 192 1.69 2.39 -7.05
CA THR A 192 1.82 3.63 -7.84
C THR A 192 1.89 4.87 -6.95
N LEU A 193 1.16 4.89 -5.82
CA LEU A 193 1.22 5.98 -4.83
C LEU A 193 2.52 5.93 -4.00
N ILE A 194 3.00 4.74 -3.64
CA ILE A 194 4.31 4.58 -2.98
C ILE A 194 5.43 5.15 -3.86
N ARG A 195 5.32 5.03 -5.20
CA ARG A 195 6.30 5.59 -6.14
C ARG A 195 6.31 7.11 -6.20
N ASP A 196 5.33 7.79 -5.65
CA ASP A 196 5.37 9.23 -5.47
C ASP A 196 6.39 9.62 -4.37
N TYR A 197 6.64 8.76 -3.38
CA TYR A 197 7.65 8.94 -2.32
C TYR A 197 9.00 8.34 -2.70
N PHE A 198 8.97 7.15 -3.29
CA PHE A 198 10.15 6.36 -3.66
C PHE A 198 10.09 6.06 -5.17
N PRO A 199 10.60 6.95 -6.02
CA PRO A 199 10.63 6.74 -7.47
C PRO A 199 11.26 5.40 -7.87
N LYS A 200 10.91 4.87 -9.03
CA LYS A 200 11.43 3.58 -9.49
C LYS A 200 12.95 3.61 -9.57
N GLY A 201 13.62 2.64 -8.94
CA GLY A 201 15.08 2.56 -8.85
C GLY A 201 15.68 3.20 -7.60
N THR A 202 14.87 3.84 -6.74
CA THR A 202 15.33 4.31 -5.42
C THR A 202 15.78 3.11 -4.59
N SER A 203 16.98 3.18 -4.00
CA SER A 203 17.42 2.22 -3.00
C SER A 203 16.66 2.44 -1.70
N PHE A 204 16.26 1.35 -1.05
CA PHE A 204 15.68 1.41 0.29
C PHE A 204 16.75 1.27 1.40
N ASP A 205 18.02 1.11 1.05
CA ASP A 205 19.09 0.78 2.00
C ASP A 205 19.34 1.88 3.04
N GLU A 206 19.10 3.14 2.66
CA GLU A 206 19.31 4.31 3.52
C GLU A 206 18.08 4.69 4.36
N TYR A 207 16.94 4.01 4.14
CA TYR A 207 15.71 4.27 4.88
C TYR A 207 15.58 3.34 6.09
N THR A 208 14.94 3.87 7.12
CA THR A 208 14.54 3.12 8.32
C THR A 208 13.09 2.65 8.22
N GLN A 209 12.66 1.78 9.13
CA GLN A 209 11.24 1.40 9.22
C GLN A 209 10.36 2.61 9.55
N GLU A 210 10.86 3.55 10.36
CA GLU A 210 10.17 4.79 10.73
C GLU A 210 9.95 5.69 9.52
N ASP A 211 10.92 5.79 8.61
CA ASP A 211 10.76 6.54 7.36
C ASP A 211 9.67 5.92 6.48
N ILE A 212 9.63 4.58 6.41
CA ILE A 212 8.57 3.87 5.68
C ILE A 212 7.20 4.10 6.33
N ASN A 213 7.11 3.99 7.66
CA ASN A 213 5.87 4.25 8.41
C ASN A 213 5.38 5.68 8.20
N LEU A 214 6.30 6.66 8.19
CA LEU A 214 5.98 8.06 7.93
C LEU A 214 5.41 8.24 6.52
N ALA A 215 6.08 7.74 5.49
CA ALA A 215 5.60 7.83 4.11
C ALA A 215 4.21 7.21 3.94
N VAL A 216 4.01 6.02 4.51
CA VAL A 216 2.74 5.30 4.41
C VAL A 216 1.65 5.97 5.25
N SER A 217 1.98 6.63 6.35
CA SER A 217 1.03 7.46 7.12
C SER A 217 0.52 8.62 6.28
N HIS A 218 1.40 9.35 5.60
CA HIS A 218 1.02 10.40 4.66
C HIS A 218 0.16 9.86 3.51
N LEU A 219 0.52 8.69 2.95
CA LEU A 219 -0.24 8.04 1.88
C LEU A 219 -1.66 7.69 2.33
N ASN A 220 -1.84 7.15 3.54
CA ASN A 220 -3.14 6.83 4.11
C ASN A 220 -3.97 8.08 4.47
N GLY A 221 -3.35 9.22 4.71
CA GLY A 221 -4.00 10.49 4.98
C GLY A 221 -4.61 11.17 3.75
N VAL A 222 -4.32 10.67 2.54
CA VAL A 222 -4.80 11.27 1.28
C VAL A 222 -6.30 11.07 1.12
N LYS A 223 -7.05 12.17 0.93
CA LYS A 223 -8.48 12.13 0.58
C LYS A 223 -8.67 11.58 -0.84
N ARG A 224 -9.52 10.56 -1.00
CA ARG A 224 -9.72 9.86 -2.27
C ARG A 224 -11.19 9.88 -2.71
N GLN A 225 -11.45 10.19 -3.98
CA GLN A 225 -12.79 10.15 -4.54
C GLN A 225 -13.42 8.75 -4.44
N SER A 226 -12.62 7.70 -4.64
CA SER A 226 -13.08 6.30 -4.50
C SER A 226 -13.47 5.90 -3.08
N LEU A 227 -13.14 6.72 -2.09
CA LEU A 227 -13.50 6.55 -0.69
C LEU A 227 -14.46 7.67 -0.22
N ASN A 228 -15.35 8.14 -1.08
CA ASN A 228 -16.30 9.20 -0.75
C ASN A 228 -15.64 10.43 -0.11
N ASN A 229 -14.51 10.85 -0.65
CA ASN A 229 -13.70 11.98 -0.19
C ASN A 229 -13.08 11.81 1.21
N LYS A 230 -13.11 10.60 1.76
CA LYS A 230 -12.38 10.24 2.98
C LYS A 230 -10.99 9.71 2.66
N SER A 231 -10.13 9.63 3.67
CA SER A 231 -8.83 8.98 3.58
C SER A 231 -8.94 7.50 3.93
N ALA A 232 -7.93 6.71 3.53
CA ALA A 232 -7.84 5.32 3.92
C ALA A 232 -7.66 5.16 5.44
N TYR A 233 -6.94 6.11 6.09
CA TYR A 233 -6.81 6.14 7.54
C TYR A 233 -8.15 6.28 8.26
N GLU A 234 -9.02 7.21 7.81
CA GLU A 234 -10.34 7.41 8.41
C GLU A 234 -11.24 6.17 8.29
N TYR A 235 -11.22 5.48 7.14
CA TYR A 235 -12.00 4.25 6.99
C TYR A 235 -11.45 3.11 7.84
N PHE A 236 -10.12 2.92 7.83
CA PHE A 236 -9.49 1.87 8.62
C PHE A 236 -9.74 2.04 10.11
N THR A 237 -9.57 3.25 10.63
CA THR A 237 -9.78 3.53 12.06
C THR A 237 -11.25 3.46 12.46
N PHE A 238 -12.17 3.76 11.55
CA PHE A 238 -13.60 3.54 11.76
C PHE A 238 -13.92 2.05 11.90
N MET A 239 -13.29 1.18 11.09
CA MET A 239 -13.54 -0.28 11.11
C MET A 239 -12.82 -0.99 12.26
N PHE A 240 -11.58 -0.64 12.54
CA PHE A 240 -10.67 -1.42 13.39
C PHE A 240 -10.11 -0.64 14.58
N GLY A 241 -10.41 0.64 14.68
CA GLY A 241 -9.92 1.52 15.74
C GLY A 241 -8.51 2.10 15.49
N GLU A 242 -8.20 3.20 16.18
CA GLU A 242 -6.88 3.84 16.08
C GLU A 242 -5.75 2.98 16.66
N ALA A 243 -6.05 2.13 17.66
CA ALA A 243 -5.06 1.24 18.26
C ALA A 243 -4.49 0.27 17.22
N ALA A 244 -5.33 -0.24 16.31
CA ALA A 244 -4.89 -1.11 15.21
C ALA A 244 -3.97 -0.36 14.24
N ALA A 245 -4.31 0.85 13.84
CA ALA A 245 -3.46 1.66 12.96
C ALA A 245 -2.08 1.93 13.61
N LYS A 246 -2.07 2.33 14.88
CA LYS A 246 -0.83 2.60 15.65
C LYS A 246 0.02 1.35 15.81
N ALA A 247 -0.58 0.20 16.10
CA ALA A 247 0.13 -1.09 16.21
C ALA A 247 0.79 -1.50 14.88
N LEU A 248 0.20 -1.12 13.75
CA LEU A 248 0.77 -1.31 12.41
C LEU A 248 1.84 -0.25 12.06
N GLY A 249 2.09 0.73 12.94
CA GLY A 249 3.06 1.82 12.74
C GLY A 249 2.52 2.99 11.91
N ILE A 250 1.19 3.12 11.77
CA ILE A 250 0.55 4.16 10.98
C ILE A 250 -0.11 5.19 11.89
N HIS A 251 0.18 6.47 11.61
CA HIS A 251 -0.28 7.60 12.40
C HIS A 251 -1.19 8.52 11.59
N TYR A 252 -2.05 9.24 12.31
CA TYR A 252 -2.87 10.28 11.70
C TYR A 252 -1.99 11.42 11.20
N ILE A 253 -2.25 11.87 9.98
CA ILE A 253 -1.64 13.07 9.39
C ILE A 253 -2.76 14.06 9.09
N GLU A 254 -2.63 15.25 9.62
CA GLU A 254 -3.56 16.34 9.31
C GLU A 254 -3.61 16.58 7.79
N PRO A 255 -4.79 16.65 7.16
CA PRO A 255 -4.91 16.70 5.70
C PRO A 255 -4.05 17.76 5.01
N ASN A 256 -3.97 18.97 5.58
CA ASN A 256 -3.14 20.05 5.02
C ASN A 256 -1.62 19.81 5.18
N ASN A 257 -1.23 18.90 6.07
CA ASN A 257 0.16 18.52 6.31
C ASN A 257 0.59 17.30 5.48
N VAL A 258 -0.31 16.68 4.73
CA VAL A 258 0.05 15.56 3.86
C VAL A 258 1.09 15.99 2.82
N ILE A 259 2.18 15.26 2.74
CA ILE A 259 3.24 15.42 1.73
C ILE A 259 3.24 14.15 0.86
N GLN A 260 3.16 14.29 -0.46
CA GLN A 260 3.12 13.17 -1.42
C GLN A 260 4.32 13.25 -2.39
N SER A 261 5.50 13.41 -1.88
CA SER A 261 6.72 13.51 -2.69
C SER A 261 7.96 13.14 -1.88
N PRO A 262 9.12 12.89 -2.52
CA PRO A 262 10.39 12.62 -1.83
C PRO A 262 10.87 13.76 -0.93
N ILE A 263 10.28 14.95 -1.04
CA ILE A 263 10.60 16.09 -0.18
C ILE A 263 10.32 15.79 1.30
N LEU A 264 9.46 14.79 1.58
CA LEU A 264 9.17 14.30 2.93
C LEU A 264 10.43 13.92 3.71
N PHE A 265 11.47 13.43 3.01
CA PHE A 265 12.72 12.95 3.59
C PHE A 265 13.88 13.97 3.51
N LYS A 266 13.65 15.13 2.89
CA LYS A 266 14.65 16.20 2.87
C LYS A 266 14.67 16.88 4.23
N LYS A 267 15.78 16.70 4.93
CA LYS A 267 16.11 17.47 6.13
C LYS A 267 16.56 18.87 5.77
#